data_f27dcca6825c1d015103bc9829de9191
#
_entry.id   f27dcca6825c1d015103bc9829de9191
#
_cell.length_a   1.000
_cell.length_b   1.000
_cell.length_c   1.000
_cell.angle_alpha   90.00
_cell.angle_beta   90.00
_cell.angle_gamma   90.00
#
_symmetry.space_group_name_H-M   'P 1'
#
loop_
_entity.id
_entity.type
_entity.pdbx_description
1 polymer ?
#
loop_
_entity_poly.entity_id
_entity_poly.type
_entity_poly.pdbx_seq_one_letter_code
_entity_poly.pdbx_strand_id
1 'polypeptide(L)'
;MKDNTAPPVDGWNGSKIRVGIVNYLNTKPLIYGLQMEPVSDMIELIGAYPAKLAQMLADDEIDVGLIPVASIPQLDSYHIVGNYCIGTEGEIASVCLFSEVPMHKIEKVYLDYQSRSSVALLKWLMKESWGIDPEVIEAEDETYRLEIKGTTAGLVIGDRALEQRKISTFIYDLGSEWRSITGLPFVFAAWVSTKLLPDKFVQIFDKANSIGLEHIDEIVANTAFDLYDLRKYYRLHLSYQLDERKRMGMIKFLQLVDHKEH
;
A
#
# COMPACT_ATOMS: atom_id res chain seq x y z
N MET A 1 -42.18 3.56 -13.60
CA MET A 1 -40.87 3.71 -12.95
C MET A 1 -40.67 2.46 -12.12
N LYS A 2 -39.77 1.56 -12.51
CA LYS A 2 -39.39 0.39 -11.69
C LYS A 2 -38.32 0.89 -10.73
N ASP A 3 -38.66 0.86 -9.45
CA ASP A 3 -37.71 1.11 -8.35
C ASP A 3 -36.69 -0.03 -8.39
N ASN A 4 -35.47 0.26 -8.88
CA ASN A 4 -34.40 -0.70 -9.07
C ASN A 4 -33.46 -0.60 -7.88
N THR A 5 -34.02 -0.66 -6.65
CA THR A 5 -33.20 -0.78 -5.44
C THR A 5 -32.73 -2.20 -5.33
N ALA A 6 -31.41 -2.41 -5.33
CA ALA A 6 -30.84 -3.70 -4.98
C ALA A 6 -31.41 -4.19 -3.64
N PRO A 7 -31.65 -5.52 -3.47
CA PRO A 7 -32.23 -6.02 -2.25
C PRO A 7 -31.35 -5.64 -1.04
N PRO A 8 -31.97 -5.23 0.10
CA PRO A 8 -31.22 -4.83 1.26
C PRO A 8 -30.32 -5.98 1.72
N VAL A 9 -29.05 -5.67 1.88
CA VAL A 9 -28.06 -6.55 2.49
C VAL A 9 -28.36 -6.59 3.98
N ASP A 10 -28.55 -7.76 4.59
CA ASP A 10 -28.87 -7.89 6.00
C ASP A 10 -27.92 -7.08 6.87
N GLY A 11 -28.45 -6.13 7.63
CA GLY A 11 -27.69 -5.20 8.47
C GLY A 11 -27.21 -3.90 7.76
N TRP A 12 -27.47 -3.73 6.46
CA TRP A 12 -27.14 -2.51 5.73
C TRP A 12 -28.37 -1.60 5.55
N ASN A 13 -28.26 -0.34 5.94
CA ASN A 13 -29.36 0.62 5.91
C ASN A 13 -29.59 1.28 4.54
N GLY A 14 -28.89 0.82 3.49
CA GLY A 14 -28.97 1.36 2.12
C GLY A 14 -28.10 2.59 1.84
N SER A 15 -27.37 3.13 2.83
CA SER A 15 -26.40 4.19 2.58
C SER A 15 -25.13 3.59 1.95
N LYS A 16 -24.50 4.32 1.01
CA LYS A 16 -23.26 3.88 0.40
C LYS A 16 -22.12 3.85 1.44
N ILE A 17 -21.33 2.79 1.40
CA ILE A 17 -20.11 2.66 2.21
C ILE A 17 -19.00 3.48 1.53
N ARG A 18 -18.41 4.41 2.25
CA ARG A 18 -17.32 5.27 1.77
C ARG A 18 -16.01 4.48 1.79
N VAL A 19 -15.47 4.19 0.61
CA VAL A 19 -14.27 3.37 0.42
C VAL A 19 -13.11 4.22 -0.05
N GLY A 20 -12.13 4.41 0.81
CA GLY A 20 -10.89 5.14 0.52
C GLY A 20 -9.92 4.33 -0.32
N ILE A 21 -9.53 4.83 -1.48
CA ILE A 21 -8.62 4.20 -2.43
C ILE A 21 -7.40 5.07 -2.73
N VAL A 22 -6.30 4.42 -3.06
CA VAL A 22 -5.10 5.10 -3.57
C VAL A 22 -5.12 5.05 -5.10
N ASN A 23 -4.82 6.16 -5.75
CA ASN A 23 -4.78 6.20 -7.22
C ASN A 23 -3.35 5.94 -7.73
N TYR A 24 -2.78 4.77 -7.40
CA TYR A 24 -1.52 4.28 -7.92
C TYR A 24 -1.74 3.08 -8.85
N LEU A 25 -0.73 2.77 -9.66
CA LEU A 25 -0.74 1.57 -10.51
C LEU A 25 -1.01 0.30 -9.69
N ASN A 26 -0.37 0.15 -8.53
CA ASN A 26 -0.49 -1.05 -7.70
C ASN A 26 -1.91 -1.34 -7.20
N THR A 27 -2.79 -0.36 -7.15
CA THR A 27 -4.18 -0.53 -6.69
C THR A 27 -5.18 -0.81 -7.81
N LYS A 28 -4.79 -0.57 -9.07
CA LYS A 28 -5.71 -0.75 -10.22
C LYS A 28 -6.39 -2.11 -10.27
N PRO A 29 -5.69 -3.25 -10.01
CA PRO A 29 -6.36 -4.55 -9.98
C PRO A 29 -7.42 -4.68 -8.89
N LEU A 30 -7.20 -4.10 -7.70
CA LEU A 30 -8.19 -4.14 -6.63
C LEU A 30 -9.39 -3.25 -6.93
N ILE A 31 -9.17 -2.08 -7.54
CA ILE A 31 -10.23 -1.11 -7.86
C ILE A 31 -11.07 -1.58 -9.04
N TYR A 32 -10.51 -2.31 -9.98
CA TYR A 32 -11.18 -2.73 -11.21
C TYR A 32 -12.55 -3.36 -10.96
N GLY A 33 -12.63 -4.36 -10.09
CA GLY A 33 -13.90 -4.99 -9.75
C GLY A 33 -14.79 -4.14 -8.83
N LEU A 34 -14.22 -3.22 -8.04
CA LEU A 34 -15.01 -2.29 -7.21
C LEU A 34 -15.83 -1.30 -8.04
N GLN A 35 -15.47 -1.11 -9.31
CA GLN A 35 -16.22 -0.28 -10.26
C GLN A 35 -17.36 -1.04 -10.98
N MET A 36 -17.53 -2.35 -10.70
CA MET A 36 -18.54 -3.20 -11.31
C MET A 36 -19.70 -3.48 -10.36
N GLU A 37 -20.90 -3.71 -10.91
CA GLU A 37 -22.02 -4.20 -10.13
C GLU A 37 -21.79 -5.62 -9.59
N PRO A 38 -22.33 -5.93 -8.40
CA PRO A 38 -23.22 -5.13 -7.58
C PRO A 38 -22.51 -4.20 -6.58
N VAL A 39 -21.17 -4.29 -6.43
CA VAL A 39 -20.46 -3.54 -5.38
C VAL A 39 -20.45 -2.03 -5.65
N SER A 40 -20.36 -1.61 -6.92
CA SER A 40 -20.37 -0.17 -7.31
C SER A 40 -21.63 0.57 -6.85
N ASP A 41 -22.76 -0.14 -6.73
CA ASP A 41 -23.99 0.44 -6.22
C ASP A 41 -23.99 0.62 -4.70
N MET A 42 -23.17 -0.17 -4.00
CA MET A 42 -23.10 -0.22 -2.54
C MET A 42 -22.04 0.73 -1.96
N ILE A 43 -21.10 1.22 -2.78
CA ILE A 43 -19.95 2.00 -2.32
C ILE A 43 -19.85 3.36 -2.97
N GLU A 44 -19.11 4.25 -2.31
CA GLU A 44 -18.58 5.50 -2.86
C GLU A 44 -17.05 5.46 -2.78
N LEU A 45 -16.37 5.55 -3.93
CA LEU A 45 -14.92 5.54 -3.99
C LEU A 45 -14.35 6.94 -3.76
N ILE A 46 -13.48 7.08 -2.76
CA ILE A 46 -12.86 8.35 -2.36
C ILE A 46 -11.33 8.20 -2.51
N GLY A 47 -10.74 9.01 -3.39
CA GLY A 47 -9.30 8.94 -3.70
C GLY A 47 -8.46 9.85 -2.81
N ALA A 48 -7.39 9.29 -2.20
CA ALA A 48 -6.34 10.07 -1.53
C ALA A 48 -5.02 9.27 -1.49
N TYR A 49 -3.92 9.90 -1.08
CA TYR A 49 -2.67 9.16 -0.82
C TYR A 49 -2.74 8.35 0.50
N PRO A 50 -1.93 7.27 0.65
CA PRO A 50 -2.12 6.29 1.73
C PRO A 50 -2.17 6.88 3.15
N ALA A 51 -1.26 7.79 3.49
CA ALA A 51 -1.23 8.39 4.83
C ALA A 51 -2.46 9.27 5.10
N LYS A 52 -3.02 9.94 4.07
CA LYS A 52 -4.26 10.73 4.20
C LYS A 52 -5.47 9.82 4.41
N LEU A 53 -5.54 8.67 3.71
CA LEU A 53 -6.62 7.69 3.93
C LEU A 53 -6.64 7.16 5.36
N ALA A 54 -5.47 6.91 5.96
CA ALA A 54 -5.40 6.50 7.36
C ALA A 54 -5.98 7.56 8.31
N GLN A 55 -5.70 8.85 8.04
CA GLN A 55 -6.28 9.95 8.80
C GLN A 55 -7.79 10.05 8.59
N MET A 56 -8.26 9.98 7.33
CA MET A 56 -9.69 10.02 7.00
C MET A 56 -10.47 8.88 7.65
N LEU A 57 -9.84 7.68 7.78
CA LEU A 57 -10.46 6.56 8.48
C LEU A 57 -10.56 6.82 9.99
N ALA A 58 -9.53 7.40 10.60
CA ALA A 58 -9.54 7.78 12.01
C ALA A 58 -10.57 8.87 12.31
N ASP A 59 -10.76 9.82 11.38
CA ASP A 59 -11.70 10.93 11.49
C ASP A 59 -13.15 10.57 11.07
N ASP A 60 -13.43 9.29 10.78
CA ASP A 60 -14.75 8.81 10.28
C ASP A 60 -15.22 9.48 8.97
N GLU A 61 -14.28 9.97 8.15
CA GLU A 61 -14.57 10.51 6.81
C GLU A 61 -14.76 9.41 5.77
N ILE A 62 -14.19 8.21 6.01
CA ILE A 62 -14.38 6.99 5.22
C ILE A 62 -14.70 5.80 6.14
N ASP A 63 -15.39 4.80 5.61
CA ASP A 63 -15.81 3.61 6.37
C ASP A 63 -14.85 2.43 6.20
N VAL A 64 -14.21 2.35 5.02
CA VAL A 64 -13.15 1.38 4.67
C VAL A 64 -12.03 2.12 3.97
N GLY A 65 -10.78 1.84 4.31
CA GLY A 65 -9.62 2.43 3.63
C GLY A 65 -8.56 1.39 3.28
N LEU A 66 -7.94 1.54 2.11
CA LEU A 66 -6.70 0.84 1.80
C LEU A 66 -5.55 1.63 2.43
N ILE A 67 -5.29 1.38 3.72
CA ILE A 67 -4.37 2.18 4.52
C ILE A 67 -3.02 1.48 4.76
N PRO A 68 -1.94 2.24 5.02
CA PRO A 68 -0.65 1.68 5.43
C PRO A 68 -0.81 0.85 6.71
N VAL A 69 -0.26 -0.37 6.75
CA VAL A 69 -0.39 -1.22 7.93
C VAL A 69 0.26 -0.61 9.18
N ALA A 70 1.31 0.19 9.05
CA ALA A 70 1.92 0.92 10.17
C ALA A 70 0.99 1.98 10.82
N SER A 71 -0.13 2.33 10.17
CA SER A 71 -1.12 3.23 10.75
C SER A 71 -2.17 2.51 11.60
N ILE A 72 -2.26 1.18 11.50
CA ILE A 72 -3.28 0.39 12.22
C ILE A 72 -3.21 0.55 13.74
N PRO A 73 -2.02 0.51 14.39
CA PRO A 73 -1.93 0.66 15.85
C PRO A 73 -2.38 2.03 16.37
N GLN A 74 -2.51 3.04 15.50
CA GLN A 74 -2.95 4.39 15.87
C GLN A 74 -4.48 4.56 15.87
N LEU A 75 -5.23 3.53 15.42
CA LEU A 75 -6.69 3.52 15.42
C LEU A 75 -7.20 2.98 16.76
N ASP A 76 -8.24 3.62 17.34
CA ASP A 76 -8.89 3.18 18.58
C ASP A 76 -9.45 1.75 18.48
N SER A 77 -9.95 1.39 17.30
CA SER A 77 -10.40 0.05 16.94
C SER A 77 -10.17 -0.20 15.45
N TYR A 78 -9.96 -1.45 15.07
CA TYR A 78 -9.83 -1.79 13.66
C TYR A 78 -10.30 -3.21 13.34
N HIS A 79 -10.75 -3.39 12.12
CA HIS A 79 -11.09 -4.67 11.51
C HIS A 79 -10.42 -4.75 10.13
N ILE A 80 -9.71 -5.84 9.88
CA ILE A 80 -9.22 -6.13 8.52
C ILE A 80 -10.42 -6.56 7.67
N VAL A 81 -10.63 -5.88 6.55
CA VAL A 81 -11.76 -6.12 5.66
C VAL A 81 -11.32 -7.03 4.53
N GLY A 82 -11.86 -8.23 4.52
CA GLY A 82 -11.62 -9.22 3.47
C GLY A 82 -10.21 -9.83 3.46
N ASN A 83 -9.81 -10.32 2.29
CA ASN A 83 -8.60 -11.13 2.10
C ASN A 83 -7.66 -10.55 1.03
N TYR A 84 -7.69 -9.24 0.80
CA TYR A 84 -6.84 -8.57 -0.17
C TYR A 84 -6.02 -7.44 0.47
N CYS A 85 -4.84 -7.20 -0.09
CA CYS A 85 -3.87 -6.21 0.39
C CYS A 85 -2.97 -5.72 -0.75
N ILE A 86 -2.12 -4.77 -0.48
CA ILE A 86 -0.93 -4.46 -1.28
C ILE A 86 0.27 -5.05 -0.54
N GLY A 87 0.81 -6.14 -1.06
CA GLY A 87 1.94 -6.84 -0.48
C GLY A 87 2.90 -7.37 -1.54
N THR A 88 3.95 -8.05 -1.08
CA THR A 88 4.94 -8.71 -1.92
C THR A 88 5.47 -9.99 -1.27
N GLU A 89 5.88 -10.95 -2.10
CA GLU A 89 6.60 -12.15 -1.66
C GLU A 89 8.13 -11.94 -1.60
N GLY A 90 8.63 -10.81 -2.09
CA GLY A 90 10.05 -10.48 -2.17
C GLY A 90 10.24 -9.09 -2.76
N GLU A 91 10.83 -8.97 -3.96
CA GLU A 91 10.98 -7.69 -4.65
C GLU A 91 9.61 -7.04 -4.92
N ILE A 92 9.43 -5.79 -4.45
CA ILE A 92 8.22 -5.00 -4.69
C ILE A 92 8.35 -4.08 -5.91
N ALA A 93 9.55 -3.73 -6.30
CA ALA A 93 9.93 -2.78 -7.34
C ALA A 93 9.51 -1.32 -7.09
N SER A 94 8.37 -1.07 -6.49
CA SER A 94 7.77 0.26 -6.29
C SER A 94 7.91 0.82 -4.87
N VAL A 95 8.77 0.25 -4.03
CA VAL A 95 9.11 0.79 -2.70
C VAL A 95 10.60 0.57 -2.47
N CYS A 96 11.41 1.58 -2.76
CA CYS A 96 12.86 1.45 -2.75
C CYS A 96 13.53 2.69 -2.16
N LEU A 97 14.69 2.47 -1.53
CA LEU A 97 15.65 3.53 -1.25
C LEU A 97 16.56 3.69 -2.47
N PHE A 98 16.62 4.89 -3.02
CA PHE A 98 17.40 5.25 -4.19
C PHE A 98 18.60 6.11 -3.81
N SER A 99 19.76 5.86 -4.44
CA SER A 99 21.00 6.57 -4.15
C SER A 99 21.92 6.61 -5.38
N GLU A 100 22.81 7.60 -5.42
CA GLU A 100 23.94 7.63 -6.36
C GLU A 100 25.19 6.96 -5.81
N VAL A 101 25.25 6.72 -4.50
CA VAL A 101 26.38 6.09 -3.80
C VAL A 101 25.97 4.80 -3.12
N PRO A 102 26.92 3.87 -2.84
CA PRO A 102 26.60 2.64 -2.10
C PRO A 102 26.18 2.95 -0.66
N MET A 103 25.43 2.03 -0.05
CA MET A 103 24.75 2.15 1.25
C MET A 103 25.63 2.80 2.35
N HIS A 104 26.87 2.36 2.49
CA HIS A 104 27.78 2.83 3.54
C HIS A 104 28.30 4.27 3.35
N LYS A 105 27.96 4.92 2.23
CA LYS A 105 28.31 6.31 1.92
C LYS A 105 27.10 7.26 1.95
N ILE A 106 25.93 6.74 2.31
CA ILE A 106 24.74 7.57 2.45
C ILE A 106 24.84 8.36 3.74
N GLU A 107 24.78 9.68 3.64
CA GLU A 107 24.82 10.62 4.76
C GLU A 107 23.47 11.22 5.08
N LYS A 108 22.54 11.30 4.09
CA LYS A 108 21.20 11.85 4.23
C LYS A 108 20.17 10.96 3.55
N VAL A 109 18.99 10.88 4.14
CA VAL A 109 17.87 10.12 3.59
C VAL A 109 16.57 10.92 3.67
N TYR A 110 15.99 11.23 2.52
CA TYR A 110 14.62 11.74 2.45
C TYR A 110 13.62 10.62 2.64
N LEU A 111 12.62 10.85 3.50
CA LEU A 111 11.49 9.96 3.72
C LEU A 111 10.30 10.41 2.89
N ASP A 112 9.65 9.48 2.19
CA ASP A 112 8.46 9.76 1.39
C ASP A 112 7.27 10.16 2.28
N TYR A 113 6.65 11.31 2.00
CA TYR A 113 5.55 11.89 2.78
C TYR A 113 4.23 11.12 2.63
N GLN A 114 4.11 10.22 1.66
CA GLN A 114 2.85 9.53 1.34
C GLN A 114 2.71 8.16 2.03
N SER A 115 3.80 7.56 2.55
CA SER A 115 3.76 6.21 3.10
C SER A 115 4.31 6.09 4.51
N ARG A 116 3.47 5.66 5.44
CA ARG A 116 3.89 5.34 6.82
C ARG A 116 4.57 3.99 6.94
N SER A 117 4.04 2.94 6.27
CA SER A 117 4.63 1.58 6.34
C SER A 117 6.02 1.52 5.74
N SER A 118 6.24 2.15 4.58
CA SER A 118 7.54 2.15 3.92
C SER A 118 8.58 2.94 4.72
N VAL A 119 8.17 4.07 5.32
CA VAL A 119 9.03 4.86 6.21
C VAL A 119 9.43 4.07 7.46
N ALA A 120 8.46 3.43 8.13
CA ALA A 120 8.72 2.63 9.31
C ALA A 120 9.65 1.43 8.99
N LEU A 121 9.40 0.75 7.86
CA LEU A 121 10.26 -0.34 7.39
C LEU A 121 11.68 0.15 7.09
N LEU A 122 11.83 1.28 6.38
CA LEU A 122 13.13 1.84 6.07
C LEU A 122 13.91 2.20 7.35
N LYS A 123 13.29 2.89 8.29
CA LYS A 123 13.91 3.25 9.59
C LYS A 123 14.38 1.99 10.34
N TRP A 124 13.59 0.92 10.30
CA TRP A 124 13.97 -0.35 10.91
C TRP A 124 15.15 -1.00 10.15
N LEU A 125 15.12 -1.05 8.81
CA LEU A 125 16.21 -1.62 7.99
C LEU A 125 17.51 -0.86 8.18
N MET A 126 17.51 0.47 8.18
CA MET A 126 18.71 1.28 8.39
C MET A 126 19.40 0.93 9.71
N LYS A 127 18.62 0.80 10.79
CA LYS A 127 19.16 0.55 12.13
C LYS A 127 19.54 -0.90 12.35
N GLU A 128 18.62 -1.83 12.06
CA GLU A 128 18.75 -3.23 12.52
C GLU A 128 19.41 -4.15 11.47
N SER A 129 19.42 -3.75 10.19
CA SER A 129 19.97 -4.58 9.12
C SER A 129 21.19 -3.95 8.47
N TRP A 130 21.11 -2.68 8.08
CA TRP A 130 22.19 -2.04 7.34
C TRP A 130 23.24 -1.38 8.24
N GLY A 131 22.91 -1.13 9.52
CA GLY A 131 23.84 -0.52 10.48
C GLY A 131 24.29 0.88 10.08
N ILE A 132 23.41 1.67 9.45
CA ILE A 132 23.65 3.05 9.06
C ILE A 132 22.76 4.00 9.85
N ASP A 133 23.27 5.21 10.12
CA ASP A 133 22.55 6.25 10.87
C ASP A 133 22.68 7.61 10.14
N PRO A 134 22.12 7.76 8.94
CA PRO A 134 22.15 9.00 8.18
C PRO A 134 21.25 10.05 8.80
N GLU A 135 21.48 11.33 8.45
CA GLU A 135 20.53 12.41 8.71
C GLU A 135 19.21 12.11 7.98
N VAL A 136 18.10 12.06 8.73
CA VAL A 136 16.77 11.77 8.19
C VAL A 136 15.99 13.05 7.99
N ILE A 137 15.45 13.26 6.78
CA ILE A 137 14.68 14.44 6.39
C ILE A 137 13.30 14.00 5.93
N GLU A 138 12.24 14.50 6.55
CA GLU A 138 10.88 14.27 6.10
C GLU A 138 10.57 15.14 4.88
N ALA A 139 10.16 14.52 3.77
CA ALA A 139 9.79 15.25 2.58
C ALA A 139 8.37 15.84 2.75
N GLU A 140 8.19 17.07 2.25
CA GLU A 140 6.88 17.74 2.27
C GLU A 140 6.10 17.50 0.97
N ASP A 141 6.80 17.36 -0.15
CA ASP A 141 6.25 17.13 -1.47
C ASP A 141 7.22 16.28 -2.33
N GLU A 142 6.90 16.03 -3.59
CA GLU A 142 7.69 15.15 -4.45
C GLU A 142 8.98 15.79 -4.98
N THR A 143 9.24 17.08 -4.76
CA THR A 143 10.46 17.76 -5.24
C THR A 143 11.73 17.23 -4.58
N TYR A 144 11.62 16.56 -3.40
CA TYR A 144 12.75 15.90 -2.74
C TYR A 144 13.46 14.89 -3.66
N ARG A 145 12.77 14.32 -4.65
CA ARG A 145 13.36 13.40 -5.62
C ARG A 145 14.51 14.04 -6.43
N LEU A 146 14.47 15.34 -6.62
CA LEU A 146 15.52 16.11 -7.30
C LEU A 146 16.79 16.26 -6.43
N GLU A 147 16.66 16.05 -5.12
CA GLU A 147 17.75 16.09 -4.15
C GLU A 147 18.40 14.71 -3.93
N ILE A 148 17.90 13.64 -4.57
CA ILE A 148 18.55 12.31 -4.55
C ILE A 148 19.80 12.37 -5.43
N LYS A 149 20.89 12.85 -4.85
CA LYS A 149 22.19 13.06 -5.54
C LYS A 149 23.35 13.08 -4.54
N GLY A 150 24.55 12.77 -5.01
CA GLY A 150 25.74 12.70 -4.15
C GLY A 150 25.54 11.69 -3.03
N THR A 151 25.72 12.08 -1.76
CA THR A 151 25.53 11.24 -0.57
C THR A 151 24.10 11.26 -0.01
N THR A 152 23.17 11.95 -0.70
CA THR A 152 21.76 12.02 -0.32
C THR A 152 20.97 10.94 -1.04
N ALA A 153 20.31 10.08 -0.28
CA ALA A 153 19.38 9.06 -0.77
C ALA A 153 17.92 9.49 -0.52
N GLY A 154 16.96 8.78 -1.13
CA GLY A 154 15.55 9.02 -0.89
C GLY A 154 14.72 7.75 -0.99
N LEU A 155 13.81 7.57 -0.04
CA LEU A 155 12.76 6.59 -0.15
C LEU A 155 11.71 7.10 -1.12
N VAL A 156 11.45 6.35 -2.19
CA VAL A 156 10.41 6.69 -3.17
C VAL A 156 9.45 5.52 -3.28
N ILE A 157 8.14 5.82 -3.34
CA ILE A 157 7.09 4.80 -3.42
C ILE A 157 6.19 4.98 -4.65
N GLY A 158 5.44 3.92 -4.94
CA GLY A 158 4.42 3.88 -5.99
C GLY A 158 5.00 4.06 -7.38
N ASP A 159 4.22 4.70 -8.25
CA ASP A 159 4.56 4.89 -9.66
C ASP A 159 5.86 5.70 -9.83
N ARG A 160 6.08 6.67 -8.94
CA ARG A 160 7.31 7.48 -8.89
C ARG A 160 8.57 6.66 -8.65
N ALA A 161 8.47 5.55 -7.88
CA ALA A 161 9.59 4.64 -7.68
C ALA A 161 9.93 3.87 -8.96
N LEU A 162 8.93 3.46 -9.75
CA LEU A 162 9.16 2.82 -11.05
C LEU A 162 9.85 3.76 -12.05
N GLU A 163 9.53 5.05 -12.01
CA GLU A 163 10.23 6.09 -12.77
C GLU A 163 11.68 6.29 -12.26
N GLN A 164 11.85 6.42 -10.94
CA GLN A 164 13.15 6.67 -10.30
C GLN A 164 14.17 5.56 -10.59
N ARG A 165 13.72 4.32 -10.76
CA ARG A 165 14.57 3.18 -11.15
C ARG A 165 15.36 3.42 -12.45
N LYS A 166 14.87 4.28 -13.35
CA LYS A 166 15.52 4.58 -14.62
C LYS A 166 16.78 5.42 -14.48
N ILE A 167 16.88 6.22 -13.43
CA ILE A 167 17.90 7.25 -13.28
C ILE A 167 18.83 7.01 -12.06
N SER A 168 18.46 6.16 -11.13
CA SER A 168 19.26 5.90 -9.92
C SER A 168 20.28 4.79 -10.13
N THR A 169 21.50 4.99 -9.61
CA THR A 169 22.61 4.03 -9.69
C THR A 169 22.44 2.87 -8.72
N PHE A 170 22.05 3.16 -7.49
CA PHE A 170 21.82 2.16 -6.44
C PHE A 170 20.35 2.14 -6.06
N ILE A 171 19.79 0.94 -5.98
CA ILE A 171 18.38 0.68 -5.69
C ILE A 171 18.30 -0.41 -4.64
N TYR A 172 17.79 -0.07 -3.47
CA TYR A 172 17.59 -1.01 -2.36
C TYR A 172 16.09 -1.24 -2.19
N ASP A 173 15.62 -2.40 -2.63
CA ASP A 173 14.21 -2.78 -2.61
C ASP A 173 13.80 -3.24 -1.22
N LEU A 174 12.88 -2.53 -0.57
CA LEU A 174 12.52 -2.79 0.82
C LEU A 174 11.81 -4.13 1.02
N GLY A 175 11.07 -4.61 0.01
CA GLY A 175 10.42 -5.91 0.06
C GLY A 175 11.43 -7.06 0.02
N SER A 176 12.44 -6.96 -0.85
CA SER A 176 13.55 -7.91 -0.94
C SER A 176 14.34 -7.97 0.36
N GLU A 177 14.67 -6.82 0.93
CA GLU A 177 15.41 -6.72 2.19
C GLU A 177 14.63 -7.36 3.35
N TRP A 178 13.35 -7.03 3.50
CA TRP A 178 12.49 -7.65 4.50
C TRP A 178 12.45 -9.17 4.35
N ARG A 179 12.24 -9.65 3.11
CA ARG A 179 12.19 -11.08 2.82
C ARG A 179 13.48 -11.79 3.17
N SER A 180 14.63 -11.20 2.84
CA SER A 180 15.95 -11.74 3.12
C SER A 180 16.19 -11.96 4.63
N ILE A 181 15.75 -11.00 5.45
CA ILE A 181 15.99 -11.01 6.89
C ILE A 181 14.99 -11.90 7.63
N THR A 182 13.71 -11.82 7.24
CA THR A 182 12.63 -12.44 8.04
C THR A 182 12.14 -13.77 7.47
N GLY A 183 12.39 -14.04 6.19
CA GLY A 183 11.80 -15.16 5.47
C GLY A 183 10.29 -15.03 5.20
N LEU A 184 9.67 -13.88 5.57
CA LEU A 184 8.23 -13.63 5.43
C LEU A 184 7.94 -12.65 4.31
N PRO A 185 6.75 -12.73 3.68
CA PRO A 185 6.25 -11.68 2.79
C PRO A 185 5.98 -10.39 3.56
N PHE A 186 5.89 -9.26 2.84
CA PHE A 186 5.57 -7.96 3.42
C PHE A 186 4.22 -7.44 2.95
N VAL A 187 3.48 -6.78 3.85
CA VAL A 187 2.22 -6.10 3.57
C VAL A 187 2.42 -4.60 3.79
N PHE A 188 2.26 -3.80 2.73
CA PHE A 188 2.39 -2.35 2.78
C PHE A 188 1.09 -1.66 3.17
N ALA A 189 -0.03 -2.13 2.61
CA ALA A 189 -1.36 -1.62 2.89
C ALA A 189 -2.39 -2.76 2.93
N ALA A 190 -3.42 -2.59 3.75
CA ALA A 190 -4.54 -3.52 3.86
C ALA A 190 -5.87 -2.75 3.88
N TRP A 191 -6.95 -3.42 3.49
CA TRP A 191 -8.30 -2.88 3.69
C TRP A 191 -8.65 -2.92 5.17
N VAL A 192 -8.96 -1.77 5.74
CA VAL A 192 -9.24 -1.59 7.17
C VAL A 192 -10.51 -0.77 7.35
N SER A 193 -11.30 -1.13 8.35
CA SER A 193 -12.45 -0.36 8.86
C SER A 193 -12.30 -0.18 10.38
N THR A 194 -12.79 0.93 10.91
CA THR A 194 -12.92 1.16 12.36
C THR A 194 -14.18 0.53 12.93
N LYS A 195 -15.11 0.10 12.07
CA LYS A 195 -16.40 -0.49 12.41
C LYS A 195 -16.52 -1.89 11.83
N LEU A 196 -17.26 -2.75 12.51
CA LEU A 196 -17.62 -4.05 11.96
C LEU A 196 -18.60 -3.86 10.79
N LEU A 197 -18.25 -4.42 9.63
CA LEU A 197 -19.08 -4.36 8.44
C LEU A 197 -19.92 -5.63 8.29
N PRO A 198 -21.10 -5.57 7.63
CA PRO A 198 -21.91 -6.76 7.37
C PRO A 198 -21.15 -7.82 6.57
N ASP A 199 -21.21 -9.09 7.00
CA ASP A 199 -20.50 -10.20 6.35
C ASP A 199 -20.81 -10.32 4.86
N LYS A 200 -22.06 -10.08 4.47
CA LYS A 200 -22.47 -10.11 3.06
C LYS A 200 -21.79 -9.01 2.23
N PHE A 201 -21.60 -7.82 2.80
CA PHE A 201 -20.83 -6.77 2.14
C PHE A 201 -19.38 -7.20 1.97
N VAL A 202 -18.74 -7.71 3.02
CA VAL A 202 -17.35 -8.18 2.97
C VAL A 202 -17.15 -9.26 1.91
N GLN A 203 -18.09 -10.21 1.78
CA GLN A 203 -18.04 -11.25 0.74
C GLN A 203 -18.15 -10.67 -0.68
N ILE A 204 -19.04 -9.71 -0.91
CA ILE A 204 -19.19 -9.02 -2.22
C ILE A 204 -17.94 -8.19 -2.52
N PHE A 205 -17.43 -7.48 -1.52
CA PHE A 205 -16.22 -6.67 -1.62
C PHE A 205 -14.98 -7.52 -1.95
N ASP A 206 -14.82 -8.66 -1.28
CA ASP A 206 -13.77 -9.64 -1.55
C ASP A 206 -13.86 -10.20 -2.96
N LYS A 207 -15.06 -10.58 -3.40
CA LYS A 207 -15.28 -11.04 -4.77
C LYS A 207 -14.91 -9.98 -5.80
N ALA A 208 -15.26 -8.72 -5.55
CA ALA A 208 -14.90 -7.60 -6.42
C ALA A 208 -13.38 -7.42 -6.53
N ASN A 209 -12.65 -7.48 -5.40
CA ASN A 209 -11.18 -7.43 -5.41
C ASN A 209 -10.56 -8.58 -6.24
N SER A 210 -11.16 -9.78 -6.23
CA SER A 210 -10.65 -10.92 -7.01
C SER A 210 -10.79 -10.73 -8.52
N ILE A 211 -11.85 -10.07 -8.98
CA ILE A 211 -12.16 -9.90 -10.41
C ILE A 211 -11.01 -9.18 -11.14
N GLY A 212 -10.47 -8.11 -10.57
CA GLY A 212 -9.39 -7.38 -11.25
C GLY A 212 -8.10 -8.17 -11.38
N LEU A 213 -7.86 -9.14 -10.51
CA LEU A 213 -6.69 -10.02 -10.62
C LEU A 213 -6.83 -11.01 -11.80
N GLU A 214 -8.04 -11.34 -12.19
CA GLU A 214 -8.33 -12.13 -13.38
C GLU A 214 -8.21 -11.30 -14.67
N HIS A 215 -8.28 -9.95 -14.58
CA HIS A 215 -8.28 -8.99 -15.70
C HIS A 215 -6.99 -8.18 -15.84
N ILE A 216 -5.87 -8.66 -15.29
CA ILE A 216 -4.57 -7.94 -15.32
C ILE A 216 -4.16 -7.56 -16.75
N ASP A 217 -4.34 -8.43 -17.73
CA ASP A 217 -3.95 -8.16 -19.11
C ASP A 217 -4.77 -7.02 -19.73
N GLU A 218 -6.05 -6.93 -19.40
CA GLU A 218 -6.92 -5.83 -19.81
C GLU A 218 -6.54 -4.52 -19.11
N ILE A 219 -6.25 -4.58 -17.81
CA ILE A 219 -5.78 -3.42 -17.03
C ILE A 219 -4.48 -2.88 -17.62
N VAL A 220 -3.53 -3.76 -17.96
CA VAL A 220 -2.27 -3.38 -18.61
C VAL A 220 -2.51 -2.72 -19.95
N ALA A 221 -3.37 -3.32 -20.81
CA ALA A 221 -3.68 -2.79 -22.13
C ALA A 221 -4.33 -1.39 -22.08
N ASN A 222 -5.10 -1.10 -21.03
CA ASN A 222 -5.80 0.18 -20.83
C ASN A 222 -5.02 1.18 -19.95
N THR A 223 -3.77 0.87 -19.58
CA THR A 223 -2.95 1.75 -18.73
C THR A 223 -1.80 2.34 -19.53
N ALA A 224 -1.84 3.65 -19.75
CA ALA A 224 -0.74 4.38 -20.41
C ALA A 224 0.43 4.57 -19.44
N PHE A 225 1.35 3.61 -19.38
CA PHE A 225 2.58 3.66 -18.63
C PHE A 225 3.63 2.76 -19.27
N ASP A 226 4.70 3.34 -19.80
CA ASP A 226 5.75 2.68 -20.57
C ASP A 226 7.10 2.62 -19.84
N LEU A 227 7.19 3.20 -18.65
CA LEU A 227 8.42 3.28 -17.87
C LEU A 227 8.80 1.98 -17.16
N TYR A 228 7.86 1.06 -17.03
CA TYR A 228 8.07 -0.26 -16.44
C TYR A 228 7.12 -1.31 -17.05
N ASP A 229 7.53 -2.56 -17.10
CA ASP A 229 6.66 -3.67 -17.52
C ASP A 229 5.55 -3.90 -16.48
N LEU A 230 4.34 -3.38 -16.75
CA LEU A 230 3.20 -3.48 -15.85
C LEU A 230 2.71 -4.91 -15.66
N ARG A 231 2.84 -5.81 -16.67
CA ARG A 231 2.47 -7.21 -16.52
C ARG A 231 3.37 -7.90 -15.51
N LYS A 232 4.69 -7.67 -15.63
CA LYS A 232 5.68 -8.15 -14.67
C LYS A 232 5.40 -7.57 -13.28
N TYR A 233 5.11 -6.28 -13.19
CA TYR A 233 4.81 -5.59 -11.94
C TYR A 233 3.64 -6.23 -11.20
N TYR A 234 2.48 -6.39 -11.86
CA TYR A 234 1.29 -6.95 -11.25
C TYR A 234 1.39 -8.44 -10.91
N ARG A 235 2.15 -9.23 -11.70
CA ARG A 235 2.18 -10.69 -11.54
C ARG A 235 3.35 -11.22 -10.73
N LEU A 236 4.47 -10.49 -10.66
CA LEU A 236 5.70 -10.96 -10.00
C LEU A 236 6.10 -10.12 -8.79
N HIS A 237 5.88 -8.81 -8.83
CA HIS A 237 6.31 -7.93 -7.75
C HIS A 237 5.20 -7.68 -6.73
N LEU A 238 3.95 -7.66 -7.17
CA LEU A 238 2.80 -7.49 -6.29
C LEU A 238 2.17 -8.82 -5.91
N SER A 239 1.73 -8.93 -4.67
CA SER A 239 1.01 -10.08 -4.16
C SER A 239 -0.20 -9.57 -3.36
N TYR A 240 -1.39 -9.78 -3.91
CA TYR A 240 -2.61 -9.14 -3.44
C TYR A 240 -3.37 -9.93 -2.39
N GLN A 241 -3.30 -11.26 -2.42
CA GLN A 241 -4.03 -12.09 -1.47
C GLN A 241 -3.40 -11.99 -0.07
N LEU A 242 -4.16 -11.59 0.92
CA LEU A 242 -3.76 -11.53 2.34
C LEU A 242 -3.89 -12.90 2.99
N ASP A 243 -3.01 -13.81 2.60
CA ASP A 243 -2.92 -15.16 3.13
C ASP A 243 -2.33 -15.21 4.56
N GLU A 244 -2.25 -16.40 5.13
CA GLU A 244 -1.72 -16.61 6.48
C GLU A 244 -0.26 -16.14 6.62
N ARG A 245 0.60 -16.38 5.60
CA ARG A 245 2.00 -15.96 5.65
C ARG A 245 2.15 -14.44 5.66
N LYS A 246 1.32 -13.73 4.87
CA LYS A 246 1.29 -12.26 4.89
C LYS A 246 0.74 -11.71 6.20
N ARG A 247 -0.28 -12.35 6.77
CA ARG A 247 -0.76 -11.99 8.11
C ARG A 247 0.35 -12.16 9.16
N MET A 248 1.12 -13.24 9.11
CA MET A 248 2.30 -13.42 9.98
C MET A 248 3.35 -12.34 9.75
N GLY A 249 3.66 -12.01 8.50
CA GLY A 249 4.61 -10.93 8.15
C GLY A 249 4.14 -9.57 8.67
N MET A 250 2.86 -9.25 8.51
CA MET A 250 2.23 -8.03 9.02
C MET A 250 2.31 -7.95 10.55
N ILE A 251 1.94 -9.02 11.27
CA ILE A 251 2.02 -9.07 12.74
C ILE A 251 3.47 -8.86 13.19
N LYS A 252 4.43 -9.57 12.59
CA LYS A 252 5.85 -9.41 12.91
C LYS A 252 6.32 -7.97 12.70
N PHE A 253 5.93 -7.34 11.58
CA PHE A 253 6.29 -5.96 11.31
C PHE A 253 5.70 -4.99 12.35
N LEU A 254 4.42 -5.13 12.66
CA LEU A 254 3.75 -4.28 13.67
C LEU A 254 4.43 -4.40 15.05
N GLN A 255 4.79 -5.60 15.47
CA GLN A 255 5.55 -5.82 16.72
C GLN A 255 6.91 -5.10 16.73
N LEU A 256 7.60 -5.02 15.57
CA LEU A 256 8.91 -4.37 15.47
C LEU A 256 8.83 -2.85 15.50
N VAL A 257 7.73 -2.27 15.01
CA VAL A 257 7.55 -0.81 14.96
C VAL A 257 6.88 -0.25 16.22
N ASP A 258 6.02 -1.03 16.88
CA ASP A 258 5.30 -0.63 18.11
C ASP A 258 6.25 -0.50 19.32
N HIS A 259 7.32 -1.32 19.38
CA HIS A 259 8.32 -1.27 20.45
C HIS A 259 9.25 -0.04 20.45
N LYS A 260 9.07 0.94 19.55
CA LYS A 260 9.97 2.10 19.39
C LYS A 260 9.36 3.45 19.79
N GLU A 261 8.11 3.49 20.23
CA GLU A 261 7.47 4.72 20.73
C GLU A 261 7.52 4.86 22.26
N HIS A 262 8.42 4.10 22.94
CA HIS A 262 8.65 4.19 24.39
C HIS A 262 10.09 4.52 24.74
#